data_3b4dd1c24f71f1ac625e005201a5e09e
#
_entry.id   3b4dd1c24f71f1ac625e005201a5e09e
#
_cell.length_a   1.000
_cell.length_b   1.000
_cell.length_c   1.000
_cell.angle_alpha   90.00
_cell.angle_beta   90.00
_cell.angle_gamma   90.00
#
_symmetry.space_group_name_H-M   'P 1'
#
loop_
_entity.id
_entity.type
_entity.pdbx_description
1 polymer ?
#
loop_
_entity_poly.entity_id
_entity_poly.type
_entity_poly.pdbx_seq_one_letter_code
_entity_poly.pdbx_strand_id
1 'polypeptide(L)'
;LLETLIDYAQTKGARLPFNTSTPYINTILPSQEPEYPGDRILERNIKSIVRWNAMAMVTKANKNTPGIGGHISTYASAATIYEVAFNHFLKGPKHSEGQDLVFFQGHASPGMYARAFLEGRLSENNLKNFRRELSEGGGLSSYPHPYLMPDFWQFATVSMGLGPLMAIYQARFMRYMIDRGFMEDTGRKVFAFLGDGEMDEPESKGALTLASRENLDNLVFVVNCNLQRLDGPVRGNSKIIQELEAAFRGAGWNVIKNIWGSDWDRLFEKDVNGALLSRLEEVVDGDLLKYVVEGGAYMREHLFGKTPELKKLVEDLSDEKLEAMKAGGHDPVKMYSAYQEAKNHKGSPTVILARTVKGYGLGEAGEGRNITHNQKKLSDSEMLYFRDRFSVPISDEEAKGAKFQSFDKKTDEYQYLVGQREKLGGSIPARINKPAPLKVPDVSIFEELLGGTGDREASTTMSFVRLLSILTKDKSIGKH
;
A
#
# COMPACT_ATOMS: atom_id res chain seq x y z
N LEU A 1 6.48 5.58 33.35
CA LEU A 1 6.34 4.87 34.65
C LEU A 1 5.72 3.49 34.47
N LEU A 2 4.60 3.34 33.72
CA LEU A 2 3.96 2.05 33.50
C LEU A 2 4.86 1.08 32.71
N GLU A 3 5.48 1.56 31.62
CA GLU A 3 6.44 0.79 30.84
C GLU A 3 7.63 0.33 31.67
N THR A 4 8.20 1.23 32.47
CA THR A 4 9.32 0.91 33.39
C THR A 4 8.92 -0.14 34.42
N LEU A 5 7.67 -0.09 34.92
CA LEU A 5 7.14 -1.12 35.84
C LEU A 5 6.93 -2.46 35.15
N ILE A 6 6.46 -2.44 33.90
CA ILE A 6 6.27 -3.64 33.07
C ILE A 6 7.64 -4.31 32.82
N ASP A 7 8.63 -3.55 32.37
CA ASP A 7 9.98 -4.03 32.12
C ASP A 7 10.61 -4.59 33.40
N TYR A 8 10.46 -3.89 34.53
CA TYR A 8 10.93 -4.35 35.81
C TYR A 8 10.25 -5.67 36.23
N ALA A 9 8.93 -5.76 36.06
CA ALA A 9 8.20 -6.99 36.40
C ALA A 9 8.66 -8.17 35.52
N GLN A 10 8.91 -7.94 34.21
CA GLN A 10 9.44 -8.96 33.31
C GLN A 10 10.84 -9.42 33.71
N THR A 11 11.73 -8.48 34.08
CA THR A 11 13.08 -8.84 34.58
C THR A 11 13.04 -9.67 35.89
N LYS A 12 11.94 -9.56 36.62
CA LYS A 12 11.68 -10.37 37.85
C LYS A 12 10.93 -11.68 37.57
N GLY A 13 10.76 -12.03 36.29
CA GLY A 13 10.11 -13.27 35.89
C GLY A 13 8.57 -13.23 35.90
N ALA A 14 7.98 -12.06 36.04
CA ALA A 14 6.53 -11.92 35.89
C ALA A 14 6.12 -12.28 34.48
N ARG A 15 5.21 -13.24 34.31
CA ARG A 15 4.58 -13.57 33.05
C ARG A 15 3.42 -12.57 32.84
N LEU A 16 3.67 -11.51 32.10
CA LEU A 16 2.58 -10.65 31.63
C LEU A 16 1.78 -11.39 30.53
N PRO A 17 0.44 -11.31 30.54
CA PRO A 17 -0.34 -11.90 29.49
C PRO A 17 0.07 -11.25 28.17
N PHE A 18 0.41 -12.07 27.18
CA PHE A 18 0.68 -11.60 25.82
C PHE A 18 -0.63 -11.09 25.21
N ASN A 19 -0.75 -9.77 25.07
CA ASN A 19 -1.92 -9.17 24.46
C ASN A 19 -1.70 -9.02 22.96
N THR A 20 -2.45 -9.79 22.16
CA THR A 20 -2.43 -9.73 20.70
C THR A 20 -3.30 -8.63 20.13
N SER A 21 -4.10 -7.96 20.94
CA SER A 21 -4.98 -6.87 20.52
C SER A 21 -4.83 -5.69 21.49
N THR A 22 -4.74 -4.50 20.92
CA THR A 22 -4.71 -3.22 21.64
C THR A 22 -6.01 -2.44 21.37
N PRO A 23 -6.34 -1.40 22.16
CA PRO A 23 -7.53 -0.59 21.93
C PRO A 23 -7.66 -0.11 20.48
N TYR A 24 -8.90 0.14 20.00
CA TYR A 24 -9.18 0.56 18.62
C TYR A 24 -8.85 2.04 18.37
N ILE A 25 -7.60 2.40 18.61
CA ILE A 25 -7.02 3.73 18.42
C ILE A 25 -5.72 3.65 17.62
N ASN A 26 -5.18 4.79 17.24
CA ASN A 26 -3.88 4.88 16.59
C ASN A 26 -2.76 4.39 17.53
N THR A 27 -1.78 3.68 16.98
CA THR A 27 -0.61 3.24 17.75
C THR A 27 0.29 4.42 18.15
N ILE A 28 0.44 5.40 17.25
CA ILE A 28 1.24 6.60 17.48
C ILE A 28 0.31 7.69 18.01
N LEU A 29 0.62 8.20 19.19
CA LEU A 29 -0.15 9.28 19.80
C LEU A 29 0.16 10.64 19.13
N PRO A 30 -0.75 11.60 19.13
CA PRO A 30 -0.52 12.93 18.54
C PRO A 30 0.75 13.63 19.07
N SER A 31 1.07 13.44 20.34
CA SER A 31 2.29 13.98 20.99
C SER A 31 3.61 13.32 20.53
N GLN A 32 3.52 12.17 19.86
CA GLN A 32 4.66 11.41 19.33
C GLN A 32 4.85 11.60 17.82
N GLU A 33 3.91 12.29 17.17
CA GLU A 33 3.96 12.52 15.73
C GLU A 33 5.08 13.50 15.38
N PRO A 34 5.95 13.13 14.41
CA PRO A 34 6.93 14.08 13.90
C PRO A 34 6.26 15.18 13.08
N GLU A 35 6.91 16.33 12.99
CA GLU A 35 6.47 17.40 12.09
C GLU A 35 6.40 16.91 10.64
N TYR A 36 5.30 17.26 9.98
CA TYR A 36 5.11 16.89 8.57
C TYR A 36 6.00 17.77 7.66
N PRO A 37 6.93 17.20 6.91
CA PRO A 37 7.93 17.98 6.18
C PRO A 37 7.44 18.50 4.82
N GLY A 38 6.29 18.05 4.34
CA GLY A 38 5.76 18.34 3.00
C GLY A 38 4.89 19.59 2.94
N ASP A 39 4.79 20.18 1.75
CA ASP A 39 3.78 21.20 1.48
C ASP A 39 2.40 20.55 1.28
N ARG A 40 1.55 20.67 2.29
CA ARG A 40 0.22 20.04 2.32
C ARG A 40 -0.72 20.55 1.22
N ILE A 41 -0.50 21.76 0.70
CA ILE A 41 -1.33 22.35 -0.36
C ILE A 41 -0.91 21.76 -1.70
N LEU A 42 0.38 21.82 -2.02
CA LEU A 42 0.92 21.26 -3.27
C LEU A 42 0.64 19.75 -3.36
N GLU A 43 0.89 18.99 -2.29
CA GLU A 43 0.63 17.56 -2.26
C GLU A 43 -0.85 17.21 -2.41
N ARG A 44 -1.75 18.02 -1.83
CA ARG A 44 -3.18 17.85 -2.04
C ARG A 44 -3.56 18.08 -3.49
N ASN A 45 -3.03 19.14 -4.12
CA ASN A 45 -3.32 19.46 -5.52
C ASN A 45 -2.79 18.36 -6.45
N ILE A 46 -1.56 17.93 -6.26
CA ILE A 46 -0.95 16.82 -7.03
C ILE A 46 -1.79 15.55 -6.89
N LYS A 47 -2.12 15.15 -5.67
CA LYS A 47 -2.93 13.97 -5.38
C LYS A 47 -4.33 14.05 -6.02
N SER A 48 -4.93 15.23 -6.06
CA SER A 48 -6.22 15.46 -6.72
C SER A 48 -6.14 15.16 -8.22
N ILE A 49 -5.08 15.62 -8.89
CA ILE A 49 -4.88 15.37 -10.33
C ILE A 49 -4.51 13.89 -10.58
N VAL A 50 -3.71 13.26 -9.72
CA VAL A 50 -3.44 11.80 -9.84
C VAL A 50 -4.75 11.00 -9.70
N ARG A 51 -5.60 11.32 -8.72
CA ARG A 51 -6.93 10.69 -8.56
C ARG A 51 -7.79 10.88 -9.80
N TRP A 52 -7.84 12.09 -10.31
CA TRP A 52 -8.60 12.41 -11.53
C TRP A 52 -8.13 11.57 -12.72
N ASN A 53 -6.85 11.57 -13.01
CA ASN A 53 -6.29 10.84 -14.15
C ASN A 53 -6.49 9.33 -14.03
N ALA A 54 -6.34 8.78 -12.83
CA ALA A 54 -6.57 7.36 -12.56
C ALA A 54 -8.04 6.98 -12.83
N MET A 55 -8.98 7.78 -12.37
CA MET A 55 -10.42 7.61 -12.61
C MET A 55 -10.76 7.79 -14.10
N ALA A 56 -10.29 8.87 -14.71
CA ALA A 56 -10.53 9.20 -16.12
C ALA A 56 -10.02 8.10 -17.06
N MET A 57 -8.85 7.53 -16.77
CA MET A 57 -8.24 6.45 -17.55
C MET A 57 -9.15 5.21 -17.59
N VAL A 58 -9.62 4.74 -16.42
CA VAL A 58 -10.49 3.56 -16.33
C VAL A 58 -11.86 3.84 -16.96
N THR A 59 -12.47 4.99 -16.67
CA THR A 59 -13.78 5.38 -17.21
C THR A 59 -13.73 5.47 -18.74
N LYS A 60 -12.71 6.12 -19.29
CA LYS A 60 -12.51 6.28 -20.74
C LYS A 60 -12.28 4.94 -21.43
N ALA A 61 -11.46 4.08 -20.86
CA ALA A 61 -11.21 2.74 -21.39
C ALA A 61 -12.52 1.93 -21.49
N ASN A 62 -13.37 1.96 -20.47
CA ASN A 62 -14.64 1.24 -20.45
C ASN A 62 -15.75 1.90 -21.30
N LYS A 63 -15.70 3.23 -21.55
CA LYS A 63 -16.56 3.88 -22.54
C LYS A 63 -16.22 3.41 -23.95
N ASN A 64 -14.91 3.31 -24.27
CA ASN A 64 -14.44 2.94 -25.61
C ASN A 64 -14.51 1.42 -25.87
N THR A 65 -14.32 0.60 -24.84
CA THR A 65 -14.33 -0.87 -24.96
C THR A 65 -15.06 -1.44 -23.74
N PRO A 66 -16.35 -1.69 -23.86
CA PRO A 66 -17.12 -2.30 -22.78
C PRO A 66 -16.52 -3.63 -22.34
N GLY A 67 -16.36 -3.79 -21.02
CA GLY A 67 -15.81 -5.03 -20.45
C GLY A 67 -14.29 -5.09 -20.33
N ILE A 68 -13.53 -4.08 -20.79
CA ILE A 68 -12.07 -4.05 -20.61
C ILE A 68 -11.65 -4.04 -19.12
N GLY A 69 -12.52 -3.55 -18.25
CA GLY A 69 -12.31 -3.61 -16.80
C GLY A 69 -11.39 -2.50 -16.28
N GLY A 70 -10.78 -2.76 -15.13
CA GLY A 70 -9.99 -1.81 -14.35
C GLY A 70 -10.66 -1.51 -13.00
N HIS A 71 -9.94 -0.88 -12.10
CA HIS A 71 -10.41 -0.58 -10.75
C HIS A 71 -10.18 0.90 -10.44
N ILE A 72 -11.24 1.59 -10.03
CA ILE A 72 -11.18 3.00 -9.59
C ILE A 72 -11.06 3.05 -8.07
N SER A 73 -11.87 2.27 -7.38
CA SER A 73 -12.11 2.36 -5.94
C SER A 73 -10.89 2.08 -5.06
N THR A 74 -10.00 1.18 -5.48
CA THR A 74 -8.81 0.83 -4.70
C THR A 74 -7.83 2.00 -4.63
N TYR A 75 -7.50 2.60 -5.77
CA TYR A 75 -6.62 3.77 -5.74
C TYR A 75 -7.31 4.97 -5.08
N ALA A 76 -8.60 5.17 -5.30
CA ALA A 76 -9.36 6.22 -4.64
C ALA A 76 -9.22 6.14 -3.11
N SER A 77 -9.27 4.96 -2.53
CA SER A 77 -9.04 4.77 -1.09
C SER A 77 -7.57 4.96 -0.68
N ALA A 78 -6.62 4.45 -1.46
CA ALA A 78 -5.20 4.39 -1.10
C ALA A 78 -4.38 5.63 -1.50
N ALA A 79 -4.97 6.62 -2.16
CA ALA A 79 -4.20 7.72 -2.78
C ALA A 79 -3.32 8.49 -1.79
N THR A 80 -3.77 8.74 -0.55
CA THR A 80 -2.94 9.40 0.47
C THR A 80 -1.80 8.48 0.94
N ILE A 81 -2.06 7.19 1.09
CA ILE A 81 -1.06 6.17 1.44
C ILE A 81 0.10 6.22 0.44
N TYR A 82 -0.21 6.19 -0.87
CA TYR A 82 0.80 6.25 -1.92
C TYR A 82 1.46 7.61 -2.03
N GLU A 83 0.70 8.71 -1.93
CA GLU A 83 1.24 10.06 -2.07
C GLU A 83 2.34 10.35 -1.05
N VAL A 84 2.07 10.06 0.23
CA VAL A 84 3.06 10.21 1.31
C VAL A 84 4.28 9.29 1.09
N ALA A 85 4.04 8.05 0.67
CA ALA A 85 5.12 7.11 0.37
C ALA A 85 6.03 7.61 -0.76
N PHE A 86 5.46 8.09 -1.86
CA PHE A 86 6.20 8.61 -3.01
C PHE A 86 6.98 9.89 -2.69
N ASN A 87 6.40 10.78 -1.90
CA ASN A 87 7.01 12.09 -1.64
C ASN A 87 8.10 12.03 -0.57
N HIS A 88 8.04 11.06 0.37
CA HIS A 88 8.89 11.13 1.56
C HIS A 88 9.69 9.86 1.88
N PHE A 89 9.34 8.70 1.32
CA PHE A 89 9.93 7.44 1.78
C PHE A 89 10.54 6.57 0.70
N LEU A 90 9.83 6.29 -0.39
CA LEU A 90 10.25 5.31 -1.38
C LEU A 90 11.48 5.78 -2.17
N LYS A 91 12.61 5.12 -1.97
CA LYS A 91 13.88 5.46 -2.62
C LYS A 91 13.92 4.97 -4.05
N GLY A 92 14.34 5.85 -4.97
CA GLY A 92 14.48 5.59 -6.40
C GLY A 92 15.84 5.00 -6.79
N PRO A 93 16.05 4.74 -8.10
CA PRO A 93 17.24 4.04 -8.60
C PRO A 93 18.59 4.69 -8.32
N LYS A 94 18.61 6.01 -8.12
CA LYS A 94 19.84 6.80 -7.93
C LYS A 94 20.07 7.21 -6.48
N HIS A 95 19.27 6.70 -5.54
CA HIS A 95 19.47 7.01 -4.12
C HIS A 95 20.76 6.39 -3.60
N SER A 96 21.50 7.10 -2.74
CA SER A 96 22.78 6.64 -2.20
C SER A 96 22.68 5.32 -1.43
N GLU A 97 21.58 5.08 -0.74
CA GLU A 97 21.29 3.82 -0.05
C GLU A 97 20.74 2.73 -1.00
N GLY A 98 20.63 3.01 -2.30
CA GLY A 98 20.03 2.13 -3.29
C GLY A 98 18.51 2.20 -3.33
N GLN A 99 17.95 1.67 -4.41
CA GLN A 99 16.51 1.67 -4.68
C GLN A 99 15.76 0.71 -3.75
N ASP A 100 14.65 1.16 -3.17
CA ASP A 100 13.73 0.28 -2.48
C ASP A 100 13.01 -0.67 -3.45
N LEU A 101 12.64 -1.84 -2.96
CA LEU A 101 11.88 -2.83 -3.70
C LEU A 101 10.41 -2.74 -3.32
N VAL A 102 9.52 -2.57 -4.30
CA VAL A 102 8.12 -2.24 -4.03
C VAL A 102 7.18 -3.17 -4.78
N PHE A 103 6.40 -3.91 -4.01
CA PHE A 103 5.25 -4.67 -4.48
C PHE A 103 4.02 -3.76 -4.43
N PHE A 104 3.68 -3.15 -5.55
CA PHE A 104 2.50 -2.29 -5.64
C PHE A 104 1.24 -3.15 -5.70
N GLN A 105 0.18 -2.76 -4.99
CA GLN A 105 -1.10 -3.46 -5.06
C GLN A 105 -1.66 -3.43 -6.49
N GLY A 106 -1.97 -4.61 -7.03
CA GLY A 106 -2.39 -4.75 -8.43
C GLY A 106 -3.57 -3.87 -8.82
N HIS A 107 -4.60 -3.82 -7.97
CA HIS A 107 -5.80 -3.00 -8.19
C HIS A 107 -5.55 -1.48 -8.11
N ALA A 108 -4.42 -1.03 -7.54
CA ALA A 108 -4.04 0.37 -7.46
C ALA A 108 -3.21 0.86 -8.66
N SER A 109 -2.87 -0.01 -9.62
CA SER A 109 -2.03 0.33 -10.78
C SER A 109 -2.47 1.58 -11.56
N PRO A 110 -3.78 1.91 -11.71
CA PRO A 110 -4.19 3.16 -12.37
C PRO A 110 -3.57 4.42 -11.75
N GLY A 111 -3.42 4.46 -10.42
CA GLY A 111 -2.78 5.59 -9.75
C GLY A 111 -1.28 5.69 -10.03
N MET A 112 -0.60 4.55 -10.15
CA MET A 112 0.83 4.52 -10.49
C MET A 112 1.06 5.05 -11.92
N TYR A 113 0.21 4.68 -12.86
CA TYR A 113 0.25 5.19 -14.24
C TYR A 113 -0.07 6.68 -14.29
N ALA A 114 -1.10 7.11 -13.56
CA ALA A 114 -1.49 8.52 -13.50
C ALA A 114 -0.35 9.39 -12.93
N ARG A 115 0.33 8.94 -11.87
CA ARG A 115 1.49 9.64 -11.31
C ARG A 115 2.66 9.66 -12.29
N ALA A 116 3.00 8.54 -12.92
CA ALA A 116 4.08 8.45 -13.90
C ALA A 116 3.82 9.35 -15.13
N PHE A 117 2.56 9.55 -15.49
CA PHE A 117 2.15 10.51 -16.52
C PHE A 117 2.46 11.96 -16.08
N LEU A 118 2.12 12.35 -14.85
CA LEU A 118 2.44 13.67 -14.32
C LEU A 118 3.96 13.91 -14.20
N GLU A 119 4.72 12.86 -13.92
CA GLU A 119 6.20 12.89 -13.91
C GLU A 119 6.81 12.94 -15.33
N GLY A 120 5.99 12.90 -16.39
CA GLY A 120 6.44 12.94 -17.79
C GLY A 120 7.06 11.62 -18.29
N ARG A 121 6.86 10.52 -17.60
CA ARG A 121 7.40 9.18 -17.93
C ARG A 121 6.47 8.36 -18.82
N LEU A 122 5.20 8.67 -18.81
CA LEU A 122 4.18 8.09 -19.69
C LEU A 122 3.52 9.19 -20.51
N SER A 123 3.11 8.86 -21.71
CA SER A 123 2.36 9.76 -22.59
C SER A 123 0.86 9.64 -22.37
N GLU A 124 0.09 10.63 -22.85
CA GLU A 124 -1.37 10.54 -22.90
C GLU A 124 -1.83 9.34 -23.72
N ASN A 125 -1.09 8.97 -24.79
CA ASN A 125 -1.39 7.80 -25.59
C ASN A 125 -1.26 6.50 -24.78
N ASN A 126 -0.26 6.40 -23.90
CA ASN A 126 -0.16 5.25 -23.00
C ASN A 126 -1.40 5.14 -22.10
N LEU A 127 -1.88 6.24 -21.53
CA LEU A 127 -3.08 6.25 -20.68
C LEU A 127 -4.35 5.87 -21.47
N LYS A 128 -4.48 6.33 -22.72
CA LYS A 128 -5.58 5.93 -23.61
C LYS A 128 -5.57 4.42 -23.92
N ASN A 129 -4.38 3.83 -23.93
CA ASN A 129 -4.17 2.39 -24.17
C ASN A 129 -4.05 1.58 -22.87
N PHE A 130 -4.78 1.99 -21.84
CA PHE A 130 -4.87 1.22 -20.59
C PHE A 130 -5.47 -0.18 -20.85
N ARG A 131 -4.79 -1.22 -20.35
CA ARG A 131 -5.12 -2.65 -20.59
C ARG A 131 -5.06 -3.07 -22.08
N ARG A 132 -4.24 -2.40 -22.85
CA ARG A 132 -4.01 -2.69 -24.27
C ARG A 132 -2.51 -2.70 -24.54
N GLU A 133 -1.83 -3.63 -23.92
CA GLU A 133 -0.37 -3.74 -23.87
C GLU A 133 0.28 -3.81 -25.26
N LEU A 134 -0.42 -4.42 -26.22
CA LEU A 134 0.07 -4.65 -27.60
C LEU A 134 -0.36 -3.55 -28.57
N SER A 135 -0.95 -2.45 -28.11
CA SER A 135 -1.34 -1.35 -28.98
C SER A 135 -0.14 -0.66 -29.61
N GLU A 136 -0.29 -0.20 -30.84
CA GLU A 136 0.71 0.61 -31.53
C GLU A 136 1.05 1.87 -30.71
N GLY A 137 2.33 2.16 -30.58
CA GLY A 137 2.83 3.23 -29.69
C GLY A 137 2.87 2.89 -28.20
N GLY A 138 2.61 1.64 -27.85
CA GLY A 138 2.68 1.10 -26.48
C GLY A 138 1.38 1.29 -25.68
N GLY A 139 1.08 0.31 -24.85
CA GLY A 139 -0.04 0.30 -23.92
C GLY A 139 0.40 0.03 -22.49
N LEU A 140 -0.55 0.08 -21.56
CA LEU A 140 -0.31 -0.16 -20.14
C LEU A 140 -0.82 -1.53 -19.73
N SER A 141 -0.03 -2.28 -18.97
CA SER A 141 -0.43 -3.59 -18.47
C SER A 141 -1.64 -3.49 -17.53
N SER A 142 -2.46 -4.53 -17.54
CA SER A 142 -3.67 -4.62 -16.71
C SER A 142 -3.34 -4.52 -15.22
N TYR A 143 -2.22 -5.13 -14.83
CA TYR A 143 -1.66 -5.14 -13.49
C TYR A 143 -0.14 -4.97 -13.56
N PRO A 144 0.55 -4.70 -12.46
CA PRO A 144 2.01 -4.70 -12.43
C PRO A 144 2.57 -6.01 -13.02
N HIS A 145 3.36 -5.88 -14.09
CA HIS A 145 3.94 -7.05 -14.76
C HIS A 145 5.28 -6.70 -15.43
N PRO A 146 6.42 -7.13 -14.84
CA PRO A 146 7.75 -6.81 -15.37
C PRO A 146 8.02 -7.32 -16.78
N TYR A 147 7.33 -8.36 -17.21
CA TYR A 147 7.46 -8.90 -18.56
C TYR A 147 6.84 -7.99 -19.61
N LEU A 148 5.71 -7.35 -19.29
CA LEU A 148 4.99 -6.45 -20.20
C LEU A 148 5.55 -5.02 -20.17
N MET A 149 6.08 -4.60 -19.03
CA MET A 149 6.69 -3.28 -18.84
C MET A 149 8.03 -3.44 -18.08
N PRO A 150 9.10 -3.92 -18.78
CA PRO A 150 10.33 -4.42 -18.13
C PRO A 150 11.16 -3.34 -17.41
N ASP A 151 11.09 -2.10 -17.84
CA ASP A 151 11.82 -0.99 -17.23
C ASP A 151 10.99 -0.24 -16.18
N PHE A 152 9.72 -0.61 -16.03
CA PHE A 152 8.76 0.06 -15.14
C PHE A 152 8.47 -0.76 -13.88
N TRP A 153 7.90 -1.96 -14.02
CA TRP A 153 7.50 -2.77 -12.88
C TRP A 153 8.64 -3.65 -12.35
N GLN A 154 8.85 -3.61 -11.02
CA GLN A 154 9.83 -4.49 -10.38
C GLN A 154 9.29 -5.92 -10.20
N PHE A 155 8.02 -6.05 -9.83
CA PHE A 155 7.37 -7.32 -9.51
C PHE A 155 6.00 -7.43 -10.15
N ALA A 156 5.56 -8.66 -10.41
CA ALA A 156 4.20 -8.95 -10.81
C ALA A 156 3.30 -9.03 -9.56
N THR A 157 2.18 -8.33 -9.58
CA THR A 157 1.18 -8.34 -8.49
C THR A 157 -0.23 -8.29 -9.06
N VAL A 158 -1.19 -8.88 -8.33
CA VAL A 158 -2.59 -8.91 -8.76
C VAL A 158 -3.59 -8.76 -7.60
N SER A 159 -3.13 -8.57 -6.36
CA SER A 159 -3.95 -8.48 -5.14
C SER A 159 -4.71 -9.78 -4.79
N MET A 160 -4.04 -10.93 -4.97
CA MET A 160 -4.60 -12.28 -4.74
C MET A 160 -3.69 -13.13 -3.82
N GLY A 161 -2.94 -12.51 -2.92
CA GLY A 161 -2.18 -13.15 -1.85
C GLY A 161 -0.74 -13.51 -2.16
N LEU A 162 -0.31 -13.58 -3.42
CA LEU A 162 1.08 -13.91 -3.76
C LEU A 162 2.04 -12.74 -3.50
N GLY A 163 1.58 -11.50 -3.62
CA GLY A 163 2.40 -10.30 -3.38
C GLY A 163 3.04 -10.28 -1.99
N PRO A 164 2.26 -10.43 -0.90
CA PRO A 164 2.83 -10.48 0.46
C PRO A 164 3.82 -11.64 0.66
N LEU A 165 3.49 -12.83 0.18
CA LEU A 165 4.39 -13.99 0.27
C LEU A 165 5.72 -13.72 -0.46
N MET A 166 5.66 -13.23 -1.69
CA MET A 166 6.85 -12.91 -2.49
C MET A 166 7.69 -11.78 -1.85
N ALA A 167 7.05 -10.79 -1.23
CA ALA A 167 7.75 -9.71 -0.54
C ALA A 167 8.55 -10.22 0.67
N ILE A 168 8.00 -11.18 1.43
CA ILE A 168 8.73 -11.85 2.53
C ILE A 168 9.97 -12.56 1.98
N TYR A 169 9.83 -13.37 0.94
CA TYR A 169 10.96 -14.08 0.35
C TYR A 169 11.98 -13.13 -0.30
N GLN A 170 11.53 -12.01 -0.87
CA GLN A 170 12.43 -10.99 -1.41
C GLN A 170 13.25 -10.33 -0.29
N ALA A 171 12.62 -9.95 0.81
CA ALA A 171 13.30 -9.38 1.97
C ALA A 171 14.31 -10.37 2.58
N ARG A 172 13.91 -11.64 2.68
CA ARG A 172 14.78 -12.73 3.12
C ARG A 172 15.98 -12.92 2.19
N PHE A 173 15.76 -12.93 0.89
CA PHE A 173 16.84 -13.06 -0.10
C PHE A 173 17.82 -11.88 -0.03
N MET A 174 17.32 -10.66 0.20
CA MET A 174 18.21 -9.52 0.41
C MET A 174 19.11 -9.70 1.64
N ARG A 175 18.58 -10.18 2.77
CA ARG A 175 19.38 -10.51 3.95
C ARG A 175 20.41 -11.60 3.64
N TYR A 176 20.02 -12.65 2.94
CA TYR A 176 20.96 -13.67 2.49
C TYR A 176 22.11 -13.08 1.66
N MET A 177 21.84 -12.19 0.73
CA MET A 177 22.86 -11.54 -0.10
C MET A 177 23.80 -10.66 0.73
N ILE A 178 23.26 -9.93 1.72
CA ILE A 178 24.03 -9.12 2.66
C ILE A 178 24.93 -10.02 3.53
N ASP A 179 24.36 -11.05 4.15
CA ASP A 179 25.09 -11.96 5.06
C ASP A 179 26.18 -12.75 4.33
N ARG A 180 26.01 -12.99 3.03
CA ARG A 180 27.00 -13.62 2.18
C ARG A 180 28.07 -12.63 1.64
N GLY A 181 27.93 -11.33 1.92
CA GLY A 181 28.83 -10.30 1.41
C GLY A 181 28.68 -10.00 -0.09
N PHE A 182 27.58 -10.42 -0.72
CA PHE A 182 27.30 -10.11 -2.11
C PHE A 182 26.62 -8.74 -2.29
N MET A 183 26.10 -8.18 -1.22
CA MET A 183 25.45 -6.88 -1.20
C MET A 183 25.75 -6.17 0.12
N GLU A 184 25.95 -4.84 0.06
CA GLU A 184 26.08 -4.02 1.26
C GLU A 184 24.73 -3.79 1.93
N ASP A 185 24.70 -3.75 3.28
CA ASP A 185 23.53 -3.32 4.02
C ASP A 185 23.46 -1.79 4.05
N THR A 186 22.74 -1.24 3.09
CA THR A 186 22.57 0.20 2.92
C THR A 186 21.25 0.72 3.52
N GLY A 187 20.49 -0.12 4.23
CA GLY A 187 19.19 0.25 4.78
C GLY A 187 18.05 0.27 3.76
N ARG A 188 18.20 -0.42 2.61
CA ARG A 188 17.13 -0.62 1.63
C ARG A 188 15.99 -1.40 2.25
N LYS A 189 14.76 -1.02 1.89
CA LYS A 189 13.55 -1.70 2.36
C LYS A 189 12.83 -2.42 1.22
N VAL A 190 12.05 -3.42 1.59
CA VAL A 190 11.02 -4.04 0.74
C VAL A 190 9.67 -3.56 1.26
N PHE A 191 8.91 -2.90 0.41
CA PHE A 191 7.54 -2.47 0.70
C PHE A 191 6.54 -3.34 -0.05
N ALA A 192 5.47 -3.75 0.62
CA ALA A 192 4.33 -4.40 -0.03
C ALA A 192 3.04 -3.65 0.32
N PHE A 193 2.37 -3.13 -0.70
CA PHE A 193 1.07 -2.48 -0.58
C PHE A 193 -0.03 -3.50 -0.84
N LEU A 194 -0.91 -3.69 0.13
CA LEU A 194 -1.85 -4.80 0.20
C LEU A 194 -3.26 -4.29 0.49
N GLY A 195 -4.27 -5.10 0.18
CA GLY A 195 -5.65 -4.87 0.62
C GLY A 195 -6.01 -5.76 1.80
N ASP A 196 -6.96 -5.30 2.63
CA ASP A 196 -7.51 -6.08 3.75
C ASP A 196 -8.21 -7.35 3.27
N GLY A 197 -8.95 -7.29 2.15
CA GLY A 197 -9.54 -8.48 1.52
C GLY A 197 -8.49 -9.45 0.96
N GLU A 198 -7.34 -8.95 0.47
CA GLU A 198 -6.22 -9.78 0.03
C GLU A 198 -5.60 -10.58 1.20
N MET A 199 -5.69 -10.05 2.43
CA MET A 199 -5.19 -10.74 3.60
C MET A 199 -6.05 -11.96 4.03
N ASP A 200 -7.21 -12.18 3.40
CA ASP A 200 -7.99 -13.42 3.59
C ASP A 200 -7.38 -14.61 2.84
N GLU A 201 -6.59 -14.36 1.80
CA GLU A 201 -5.92 -15.43 1.06
C GLU A 201 -4.92 -16.18 1.95
N PRO A 202 -4.90 -17.53 1.93
CA PRO A 202 -3.97 -18.33 2.73
C PRO A 202 -2.49 -17.96 2.51
N GLU A 203 -2.13 -17.65 1.27
CA GLU A 203 -0.78 -17.26 0.87
C GLU A 203 -0.32 -15.97 1.56
N SER A 204 -1.24 -15.02 1.77
CA SER A 204 -0.95 -13.75 2.45
C SER A 204 -0.45 -13.95 3.88
N LYS A 205 -0.91 -15.01 4.55
CA LYS A 205 -0.57 -15.32 5.95
C LYS A 205 0.48 -16.42 6.09
N GLY A 206 0.79 -17.12 4.99
CA GLY A 206 1.55 -18.37 5.02
C GLY A 206 2.99 -18.26 5.53
N ALA A 207 3.62 -17.08 5.45
CA ALA A 207 5.03 -16.91 5.84
C ALA A 207 5.24 -15.80 6.88
N LEU A 208 4.20 -15.32 7.58
CA LEU A 208 4.33 -14.23 8.55
C LEU A 208 5.32 -14.58 9.67
N THR A 209 5.24 -15.79 10.23
CA THR A 209 6.15 -16.25 11.28
C THR A 209 7.58 -16.46 10.80
N LEU A 210 7.79 -16.75 9.50
CA LEU A 210 9.12 -16.82 8.92
C LEU A 210 9.79 -15.45 8.94
N ALA A 211 9.05 -14.41 8.55
CA ALA A 211 9.58 -13.04 8.49
C ALA A 211 10.08 -12.54 9.86
N SER A 212 9.33 -12.78 10.93
CA SER A 212 9.73 -12.39 12.29
C SER A 212 10.85 -13.27 12.83
N ARG A 213 10.83 -14.58 12.58
CA ARG A 213 11.88 -15.49 13.02
C ARG A 213 13.25 -15.14 12.44
N GLU A 214 13.29 -14.63 11.23
CA GLU A 214 14.51 -14.19 10.55
C GLU A 214 14.78 -12.67 10.75
N ASN A 215 14.03 -12.00 11.62
CA ASN A 215 14.20 -10.58 11.97
C ASN A 215 14.25 -9.67 10.72
N LEU A 216 13.32 -9.87 9.76
CA LEU A 216 13.30 -9.13 8.51
C LEU A 216 12.84 -7.69 8.72
N ASP A 217 13.62 -6.88 9.43
CA ASP A 217 13.33 -5.46 9.68
C ASP A 217 13.48 -4.58 8.42
N ASN A 218 13.94 -5.16 7.33
CA ASN A 218 13.94 -4.56 5.99
C ASN A 218 12.59 -4.72 5.25
N LEU A 219 11.56 -5.33 5.87
CA LEU A 219 10.25 -5.58 5.29
C LEU A 219 9.18 -4.69 5.95
N VAL A 220 8.40 -3.99 5.11
CA VAL A 220 7.25 -3.16 5.52
C VAL A 220 6.02 -3.54 4.70
N PHE A 221 4.98 -4.00 5.38
CA PHE A 221 3.65 -4.16 4.78
C PHE A 221 2.81 -2.92 5.05
N VAL A 222 2.07 -2.47 4.05
CA VAL A 222 1.11 -1.36 4.16
C VAL A 222 -0.24 -1.86 3.70
N VAL A 223 -1.11 -2.15 4.65
CA VAL A 223 -2.44 -2.71 4.38
C VAL A 223 -3.45 -1.58 4.29
N ASN A 224 -4.05 -1.41 3.11
CA ASN A 224 -5.17 -0.51 2.88
C ASN A 224 -6.45 -1.17 3.41
N CYS A 225 -6.81 -0.88 4.65
CA CYS A 225 -7.99 -1.40 5.32
C CYS A 225 -9.21 -0.55 4.96
N ASN A 226 -9.77 -0.79 3.78
CA ASN A 226 -10.96 -0.09 3.31
C ASN A 226 -12.27 -0.79 3.71
N LEU A 227 -12.18 -1.86 4.48
CA LEU A 227 -13.24 -2.63 5.15
C LEU A 227 -14.17 -3.39 4.19
N GLN A 228 -13.90 -3.38 2.88
CA GLN A 228 -14.78 -3.99 1.87
C GLN A 228 -14.01 -4.85 0.87
N ARG A 229 -14.62 -5.97 0.48
CA ARG A 229 -14.22 -6.82 -0.65
C ARG A 229 -15.21 -6.69 -1.83
N LEU A 230 -15.27 -7.71 -2.69
CA LEU A 230 -16.07 -7.69 -3.92
C LEU A 230 -17.57 -7.44 -3.69
N ASP A 231 -18.13 -8.09 -2.72
CA ASP A 231 -19.56 -8.30 -2.52
C ASP A 231 -20.10 -7.81 -1.16
N GLY A 232 -19.22 -7.24 -0.33
CA GLY A 232 -19.62 -6.74 0.97
C GLY A 232 -18.45 -6.37 1.88
N PRO A 233 -18.73 -6.13 3.17
CA PRO A 233 -17.68 -5.91 4.17
C PRO A 233 -16.74 -7.12 4.28
N VAL A 234 -15.47 -6.87 4.54
CA VAL A 234 -14.50 -7.96 4.86
C VAL A 234 -14.95 -8.68 6.13
N ARG A 235 -15.36 -7.89 7.14
CA ARG A 235 -15.97 -8.38 8.39
C ARG A 235 -17.18 -7.50 8.73
N GLY A 236 -18.38 -8.01 8.56
CA GLY A 236 -19.59 -7.26 8.87
C GLY A 236 -19.81 -7.06 10.37
N ASN A 237 -19.58 -8.12 11.17
CA ASN A 237 -19.88 -8.20 12.60
C ASN A 237 -18.62 -8.21 13.50
N SER A 238 -17.46 -7.83 12.96
CA SER A 238 -16.21 -7.70 13.70
C SER A 238 -15.37 -6.57 13.11
N LYS A 239 -14.09 -6.50 13.51
CA LYS A 239 -13.14 -5.47 13.02
C LYS A 239 -11.95 -6.16 12.36
N ILE A 240 -11.82 -6.02 11.05
CA ILE A 240 -10.71 -6.62 10.31
C ILE A 240 -9.35 -6.11 10.80
N ILE A 241 -9.23 -4.83 11.19
CA ILE A 241 -7.98 -4.27 11.72
C ILE A 241 -7.56 -4.96 13.00
N GLN A 242 -8.49 -5.26 13.92
CA GLN A 242 -8.19 -5.98 15.17
C GLN A 242 -7.83 -7.44 14.90
N GLU A 243 -8.47 -8.08 13.94
CA GLU A 243 -8.12 -9.44 13.52
C GLU A 243 -6.70 -9.49 12.91
N LEU A 244 -6.39 -8.55 12.03
CA LEU A 244 -5.07 -8.45 11.43
C LEU A 244 -4.00 -8.08 12.48
N GLU A 245 -4.29 -7.14 13.37
CA GLU A 245 -3.39 -6.83 14.50
C GLU A 245 -3.04 -8.09 15.28
N ALA A 246 -4.06 -8.86 15.67
CA ALA A 246 -3.84 -10.10 16.44
C ALA A 246 -2.99 -11.12 15.67
N ALA A 247 -3.25 -11.29 14.36
CA ALA A 247 -2.49 -12.21 13.52
C ALA A 247 -1.02 -11.79 13.38
N PHE A 248 -0.75 -10.52 13.10
CA PHE A 248 0.60 -10.00 12.93
C PHE A 248 1.38 -9.94 14.25
N ARG A 249 0.76 -9.50 15.36
CA ARG A 249 1.40 -9.53 16.69
C ARG A 249 1.68 -10.95 17.13
N GLY A 250 0.73 -11.86 16.93
CA GLY A 250 0.93 -13.28 17.22
C GLY A 250 2.06 -13.91 16.40
N ALA A 251 2.32 -13.42 15.21
CA ALA A 251 3.45 -13.80 14.37
C ALA A 251 4.76 -13.08 14.71
N GLY A 252 4.78 -12.13 15.66
CA GLY A 252 5.98 -11.41 16.10
C GLY A 252 6.35 -10.17 15.28
N TRP A 253 5.37 -9.57 14.58
CA TRP A 253 5.56 -8.34 13.82
C TRP A 253 5.37 -7.09 14.70
N ASN A 254 6.06 -6.01 14.35
CA ASN A 254 5.70 -4.67 14.79
C ASN A 254 4.44 -4.22 14.05
N VAL A 255 3.40 -3.81 14.79
CA VAL A 255 2.10 -3.42 14.22
C VAL A 255 1.80 -1.97 14.53
N ILE A 256 1.59 -1.18 13.48
CA ILE A 256 1.22 0.23 13.55
C ILE A 256 -0.21 0.37 13.01
N LYS A 257 -1.14 0.69 13.91
CA LYS A 257 -2.53 1.02 13.53
C LYS A 257 -2.64 2.51 13.24
N ASN A 258 -3.19 2.83 12.09
CA ASN A 258 -3.51 4.19 11.67
C ASN A 258 -5.00 4.26 11.27
N ILE A 259 -5.85 4.42 12.28
CA ILE A 259 -7.30 4.25 12.18
C ILE A 259 -8.02 5.59 12.03
N TRP A 260 -7.64 6.59 12.86
CA TRP A 260 -8.31 7.86 13.00
C TRP A 260 -7.43 9.00 12.49
N GLY A 261 -8.00 9.90 11.69
CA GLY A 261 -7.31 11.11 11.23
C GLY A 261 -7.16 12.16 12.34
N SER A 262 -6.40 13.21 12.07
CA SER A 262 -6.12 14.30 13.03
C SER A 262 -7.39 15.01 13.53
N ASP A 263 -8.49 14.96 12.77
CA ASP A 263 -9.79 15.52 13.18
C ASP A 263 -10.34 14.85 14.45
N TRP A 264 -9.93 13.60 14.74
CA TRP A 264 -10.34 12.84 15.92
C TRP A 264 -9.50 13.12 17.16
N ASP A 265 -8.30 13.65 17.03
CA ASP A 265 -7.37 13.84 18.14
C ASP A 265 -7.99 14.67 19.27
N ARG A 266 -8.66 15.79 18.92
CA ARG A 266 -9.37 16.63 19.87
C ARG A 266 -10.47 15.89 20.65
N LEU A 267 -11.13 14.92 20.03
CA LEU A 267 -12.18 14.15 20.69
C LEU A 267 -11.56 13.17 21.70
N PHE A 268 -10.45 12.52 21.34
CA PHE A 268 -9.71 11.68 22.27
C PHE A 268 -9.11 12.46 23.44
N GLU A 269 -8.60 13.66 23.20
CA GLU A 269 -8.10 14.56 24.26
C GLU A 269 -9.20 14.95 25.24
N LYS A 270 -10.42 15.18 24.77
CA LYS A 270 -11.59 15.51 25.60
C LYS A 270 -12.19 14.30 26.33
N ASP A 271 -11.89 13.08 25.89
CA ASP A 271 -12.45 11.83 26.41
C ASP A 271 -11.78 11.35 27.69
N VAL A 272 -11.81 12.18 28.73
CA VAL A 272 -11.12 11.93 30.01
C VAL A 272 -11.58 10.61 30.68
N ASN A 273 -12.84 10.26 30.50
CA ASN A 273 -13.45 9.07 31.13
C ASN A 273 -13.43 7.84 30.23
N GLY A 274 -12.90 7.91 29.02
CA GLY A 274 -12.82 6.78 28.08
C GLY A 274 -14.15 6.35 27.48
N ALA A 275 -15.17 7.21 27.50
CA ALA A 275 -16.49 6.93 26.95
C ALA A 275 -16.45 6.73 25.42
N LEU A 276 -15.68 7.57 24.71
CA LEU A 276 -15.45 7.43 23.28
C LEU A 276 -14.68 6.15 22.97
N LEU A 277 -13.60 5.90 23.69
CA LEU A 277 -12.81 4.68 23.52
C LEU A 277 -13.66 3.43 23.70
N SER A 278 -14.45 3.36 24.80
CA SER A 278 -15.36 2.24 25.05
C SER A 278 -16.39 2.07 23.94
N ARG A 279 -16.95 3.18 23.43
CA ARG A 279 -17.92 3.12 22.32
C ARG A 279 -17.28 2.62 21.02
N LEU A 280 -16.05 3.05 20.71
CA LEU A 280 -15.34 2.60 19.53
C LEU A 280 -14.92 1.12 19.60
N GLU A 281 -14.76 0.57 20.80
CA GLU A 281 -14.58 -0.88 20.99
C GLU A 281 -15.84 -1.70 20.67
N GLU A 282 -17.02 -1.15 20.83
CA GLU A 282 -18.28 -1.82 20.50
C GLU A 282 -18.62 -1.76 19.00
N VAL A 283 -18.23 -0.68 18.31
CA VAL A 283 -18.53 -0.45 16.89
C VAL A 283 -17.84 -1.49 16.02
N VAL A 284 -18.54 -2.07 15.06
CA VAL A 284 -18.01 -3.01 14.09
C VAL A 284 -17.78 -2.37 12.72
N ASP A 285 -17.08 -3.05 11.82
CA ASP A 285 -16.77 -2.52 10.48
C ASP A 285 -18.01 -2.16 9.68
N GLY A 286 -19.10 -2.94 9.83
CA GLY A 286 -20.39 -2.64 9.20
C GLY A 286 -20.99 -1.30 9.67
N ASP A 287 -20.85 -0.97 10.96
CA ASP A 287 -21.30 0.33 11.49
C ASP A 287 -20.44 1.47 10.95
N LEU A 288 -19.10 1.29 10.89
CA LEU A 288 -18.18 2.30 10.36
C LEU A 288 -18.49 2.64 8.90
N LEU A 289 -18.80 1.63 8.08
CA LEU A 289 -19.22 1.83 6.70
C LEU A 289 -20.56 2.57 6.62
N LYS A 290 -21.49 2.22 7.50
CA LYS A 290 -22.80 2.87 7.55
C LYS A 290 -22.69 4.35 7.94
N TYR A 291 -21.84 4.71 8.89
CA TYR A 291 -21.58 6.12 9.23
C TYR A 291 -21.08 6.94 8.05
N VAL A 292 -20.26 6.35 7.19
CA VAL A 292 -19.77 7.00 5.96
C VAL A 292 -20.91 7.21 4.95
N VAL A 293 -21.77 6.21 4.78
CA VAL A 293 -22.85 6.25 3.77
C VAL A 293 -24.01 7.17 4.19
N GLU A 294 -24.37 7.14 5.48
CA GLU A 294 -25.53 7.89 6.02
C GLU A 294 -25.15 9.30 6.48
N GLY A 295 -23.86 9.62 6.63
CA GLY A 295 -23.36 10.95 6.90
C GLY A 295 -23.38 11.39 8.38
N GLY A 296 -23.09 12.68 8.59
CA GLY A 296 -22.80 13.24 9.92
C GLY A 296 -24.01 13.24 10.89
N ALA A 297 -25.22 13.50 10.41
CA ALA A 297 -26.42 13.44 11.25
C ALA A 297 -26.65 12.03 11.82
N TYR A 298 -26.48 11.00 10.98
CA TYR A 298 -26.57 9.61 11.41
C TYR A 298 -25.45 9.24 12.39
N MET A 299 -24.22 9.72 12.16
CA MET A 299 -23.10 9.53 13.07
C MET A 299 -23.37 10.20 14.42
N ARG A 300 -23.92 11.42 14.45
CA ARG A 300 -24.31 12.11 15.68
C ARG A 300 -25.28 11.30 16.50
N GLU A 301 -26.33 10.75 15.87
CA GLU A 301 -27.36 9.96 16.56
C GLU A 301 -26.85 8.60 17.02
N HIS A 302 -26.19 7.85 16.15
CA HIS A 302 -25.94 6.42 16.34
C HIS A 302 -24.58 6.09 16.91
N LEU A 303 -23.56 6.95 16.70
CA LEU A 303 -22.24 6.82 17.33
C LEU A 303 -22.19 7.61 18.64
N PHE A 304 -22.40 8.93 18.56
CA PHE A 304 -22.28 9.84 19.69
C PHE A 304 -23.54 9.99 20.54
N GLY A 305 -24.71 9.61 20.01
CA GLY A 305 -26.00 9.73 20.68
C GLY A 305 -26.25 8.73 21.80
N LYS A 306 -25.35 7.77 22.03
CA LYS A 306 -25.56 6.64 22.96
C LYS A 306 -25.53 7.03 24.42
N THR A 307 -24.68 7.99 24.79
CA THR A 307 -24.59 8.49 26.18
C THR A 307 -24.51 10.01 26.21
N PRO A 308 -24.85 10.68 27.35
CA PRO A 308 -24.70 12.12 27.51
C PRO A 308 -23.25 12.59 27.33
N GLU A 309 -22.29 11.81 27.79
CA GLU A 309 -20.85 12.11 27.69
C GLU A 309 -20.42 12.18 26.23
N LEU A 310 -20.82 11.20 25.42
CA LEU A 310 -20.53 11.16 23.98
C LEU A 310 -21.18 12.33 23.24
N LYS A 311 -22.45 12.67 23.56
CA LYS A 311 -23.12 13.83 22.97
C LYS A 311 -22.36 15.12 23.23
N LYS A 312 -21.85 15.30 24.44
CA LYS A 312 -21.10 16.48 24.85
C LYS A 312 -19.77 16.63 24.09
N LEU A 313 -19.13 15.52 23.71
CA LEU A 313 -17.87 15.56 22.94
C LEU A 313 -18.02 16.26 21.59
N VAL A 314 -19.19 16.22 20.99
CA VAL A 314 -19.48 16.71 19.63
C VAL A 314 -20.52 17.84 19.59
N GLU A 315 -20.88 18.42 20.73
CA GLU A 315 -21.91 19.47 20.80
C GLU A 315 -21.58 20.73 20.00
N ASP A 316 -20.28 21.02 19.86
CA ASP A 316 -19.74 22.15 19.12
C ASP A 316 -19.41 21.84 17.64
N LEU A 317 -19.68 20.62 17.17
CA LEU A 317 -19.45 20.21 15.79
C LEU A 317 -20.78 20.15 15.00
N SER A 318 -20.80 20.68 13.79
CA SER A 318 -21.92 20.49 12.87
C SER A 318 -21.90 19.08 12.26
N ASP A 319 -23.01 18.66 11.62
CA ASP A 319 -23.09 17.37 10.97
C ASP A 319 -22.14 17.28 9.78
N GLU A 320 -21.94 18.37 9.04
CA GLU A 320 -20.96 18.44 7.94
C GLU A 320 -19.52 18.26 8.44
N LYS A 321 -19.21 18.77 9.64
CA LYS A 321 -17.89 18.56 10.26
C LYS A 321 -17.70 17.10 10.70
N LEU A 322 -18.74 16.46 11.24
CA LEU A 322 -18.69 15.05 11.60
C LEU A 322 -18.48 14.18 10.37
N GLU A 323 -19.20 14.46 9.29
CA GLU A 323 -19.06 13.75 8.00
C GLU A 323 -17.67 13.94 7.38
N ALA A 324 -17.07 15.12 7.53
CA ALA A 324 -15.76 15.46 7.01
C ALA A 324 -14.59 14.81 7.78
N MET A 325 -14.83 14.22 8.95
CA MET A 325 -13.80 13.60 9.79
C MET A 325 -13.20 12.37 9.08
N LYS A 326 -11.89 12.38 8.93
CA LYS A 326 -11.18 11.39 8.09
C LYS A 326 -10.79 10.14 8.86
N ALA A 327 -10.73 9.03 8.12
CA ALA A 327 -9.98 7.86 8.53
C ALA A 327 -8.47 8.14 8.45
N GLY A 328 -7.67 7.46 9.28
CA GLY A 328 -6.23 7.68 9.38
C GLY A 328 -5.46 7.52 8.08
N GLY A 329 -5.83 6.55 7.24
CA GLY A 329 -5.21 6.34 5.93
C GLY A 329 -5.48 7.45 4.90
N HIS A 330 -6.42 8.37 5.18
CA HIS A 330 -6.66 9.57 4.37
C HIS A 330 -5.94 10.82 4.91
N ASP A 331 -5.31 10.72 6.06
CA ASP A 331 -4.60 11.82 6.70
C ASP A 331 -3.09 11.72 6.42
N PRO A 332 -2.48 12.72 5.74
CA PRO A 332 -1.07 12.67 5.39
C PRO A 332 -0.15 12.73 6.61
N VAL A 333 -0.53 13.44 7.68
CA VAL A 333 0.28 13.56 8.91
C VAL A 333 0.34 12.19 9.61
N LYS A 334 -0.80 11.55 9.78
CA LYS A 334 -0.91 10.21 10.37
C LYS A 334 -0.14 9.16 9.55
N MET A 335 -0.27 9.21 8.21
CA MET A 335 0.47 8.31 7.33
C MET A 335 1.97 8.53 7.36
N TYR A 336 2.41 9.80 7.40
CA TYR A 336 3.84 10.13 7.51
C TYR A 336 4.43 9.58 8.81
N SER A 337 3.74 9.79 9.93
CA SER A 337 4.15 9.27 11.24
C SER A 337 4.27 7.74 11.23
N ALA A 338 3.31 7.05 10.63
CA ALA A 338 3.33 5.59 10.51
C ALA A 338 4.52 5.10 9.65
N TYR A 339 4.80 5.74 8.52
CA TYR A 339 5.96 5.39 7.69
C TYR A 339 7.28 5.69 8.38
N GLN A 340 7.37 6.81 9.10
CA GLN A 340 8.58 7.20 9.82
C GLN A 340 8.92 6.17 10.92
N GLU A 341 7.92 5.73 11.66
CA GLU A 341 8.06 4.68 12.66
C GLU A 341 8.49 3.34 12.01
N ALA A 342 7.82 2.94 10.92
CA ALA A 342 8.16 1.72 10.18
C ALA A 342 9.58 1.75 9.59
N LYS A 343 10.06 2.93 9.17
CA LYS A 343 11.43 3.12 8.68
C LYS A 343 12.46 2.94 9.79
N ASN A 344 12.16 3.45 10.98
CA ASN A 344 13.09 3.47 12.12
C ASN A 344 13.11 2.14 12.89
N HIS A 345 12.03 1.38 12.83
CA HIS A 345 11.90 0.11 13.55
C HIS A 345 12.99 -0.91 13.16
N LYS A 346 13.53 -1.62 14.15
CA LYS A 346 14.57 -2.63 14.00
C LYS A 346 14.18 -3.95 14.68
N GLY A 347 14.77 -5.04 14.20
CA GLY A 347 14.68 -6.35 14.80
C GLY A 347 13.45 -7.19 14.44
N SER A 348 12.43 -6.60 13.78
CA SER A 348 11.30 -7.36 13.26
C SER A 348 10.65 -6.67 12.05
N PRO A 349 9.92 -7.40 11.20
CA PRO A 349 9.15 -6.78 10.13
C PRO A 349 8.03 -5.90 10.68
N THR A 350 7.63 -4.88 9.91
CA THR A 350 6.57 -3.94 10.31
C THR A 350 5.36 -4.05 9.39
N VAL A 351 4.15 -3.97 9.98
CA VAL A 351 2.91 -3.76 9.24
C VAL A 351 2.23 -2.48 9.67
N ILE A 352 1.81 -1.67 8.69
CA ILE A 352 0.95 -0.50 8.88
C ILE A 352 -0.47 -0.90 8.47
N LEU A 353 -1.41 -0.88 9.41
CA LEU A 353 -2.83 -1.11 9.17
C LEU A 353 -3.53 0.25 9.04
N ALA A 354 -3.74 0.69 7.80
CA ALA A 354 -4.26 2.02 7.50
C ALA A 354 -5.75 1.96 7.16
N ARG A 355 -6.63 2.45 8.05
CA ARG A 355 -8.06 2.54 7.76
C ARG A 355 -8.33 3.60 6.71
N THR A 356 -9.11 3.22 5.69
CA THR A 356 -9.57 4.10 4.62
C THR A 356 -11.05 3.86 4.34
N VAL A 357 -11.58 4.55 3.35
CA VAL A 357 -12.94 4.34 2.82
C VAL A 357 -12.82 3.90 1.36
N LYS A 358 -13.41 2.75 1.03
CA LYS A 358 -13.42 2.26 -0.35
C LYS A 358 -14.16 3.23 -1.27
N GLY A 359 -13.54 3.56 -2.41
CA GLY A 359 -14.14 4.51 -3.32
C GLY A 359 -14.19 5.95 -2.81
N TYR A 360 -13.29 6.32 -1.89
CA TYR A 360 -13.23 7.67 -1.32
C TYR A 360 -13.28 8.77 -2.38
N GLY A 361 -14.26 9.66 -2.25
CA GLY A 361 -14.52 10.76 -3.18
C GLY A 361 -15.42 10.42 -4.36
N LEU A 362 -15.91 9.18 -4.49
CA LEU A 362 -16.89 8.81 -5.51
C LEU A 362 -18.34 9.19 -5.12
N GLY A 363 -18.55 9.65 -3.89
CA GLY A 363 -19.87 10.06 -3.41
C GLY A 363 -20.91 8.96 -3.54
N GLU A 364 -22.12 9.36 -3.95
CA GLU A 364 -23.25 8.42 -4.13
C GLU A 364 -22.96 7.30 -5.15
N ALA A 365 -22.02 7.52 -6.10
CA ALA A 365 -21.62 6.52 -7.08
C ALA A 365 -21.01 5.27 -6.44
N GLY A 366 -20.49 5.39 -5.21
CA GLY A 366 -19.89 4.22 -4.60
C GLY A 366 -19.12 4.41 -3.30
N GLU A 367 -18.97 5.61 -2.75
CA GLU A 367 -18.20 5.79 -1.52
C GLU A 367 -18.77 4.97 -0.37
N GLY A 368 -17.99 4.02 0.16
CA GLY A 368 -18.41 3.11 1.23
C GLY A 368 -19.50 2.09 0.87
N ARG A 369 -19.94 2.02 -0.39
CA ARG A 369 -21.05 1.16 -0.84
C ARG A 369 -20.55 -0.16 -1.45
N ASN A 370 -21.35 -1.23 -1.37
CA ASN A 370 -20.97 -2.55 -1.88
C ASN A 370 -20.75 -2.61 -3.40
N ILE A 371 -21.45 -1.77 -4.18
CA ILE A 371 -21.30 -1.71 -5.64
C ILE A 371 -19.97 -1.14 -6.10
N THR A 372 -19.22 -0.47 -5.22
CA THR A 372 -18.02 0.30 -5.53
C THR A 372 -16.94 -0.51 -6.21
N HIS A 373 -16.77 -1.78 -5.86
CA HIS A 373 -15.74 -2.61 -6.46
C HIS A 373 -15.93 -2.78 -7.98
N ASN A 374 -17.17 -2.88 -8.42
CA ASN A 374 -17.54 -3.08 -9.82
C ASN A 374 -17.74 -1.77 -10.59
N GLN A 375 -17.61 -0.61 -9.93
CA GLN A 375 -17.75 0.69 -10.57
C GLN A 375 -16.60 0.95 -11.55
N LYS A 376 -16.91 0.95 -12.84
CA LYS A 376 -15.96 1.13 -13.94
C LYS A 376 -16.34 2.26 -14.87
N LYS A 377 -17.55 2.78 -14.73
CA LYS A 377 -18.09 3.89 -15.50
C LYS A 377 -18.75 4.84 -14.52
N LEU A 378 -18.47 6.12 -14.71
CA LEU A 378 -19.13 7.21 -14.00
C LEU A 378 -20.05 7.92 -14.99
N SER A 379 -21.23 8.32 -14.53
CA SER A 379 -22.10 9.24 -15.26
C SER A 379 -21.50 10.65 -15.31
N ASP A 380 -22.03 11.51 -16.15
CA ASP A 380 -21.54 12.89 -16.27
C ASP A 380 -21.70 13.65 -14.94
N SER A 381 -22.79 13.43 -14.19
CA SER A 381 -23.00 14.04 -12.88
C SER A 381 -22.00 13.55 -11.82
N GLU A 382 -21.69 12.26 -11.82
CA GLU A 382 -20.70 11.67 -10.91
C GLU A 382 -19.28 12.18 -11.21
N MET A 383 -18.97 12.40 -12.50
CA MET A 383 -17.69 12.98 -12.91
C MET A 383 -17.56 14.44 -12.49
N LEU A 384 -18.64 15.22 -12.60
CA LEU A 384 -18.67 16.60 -12.12
C LEU A 384 -18.53 16.65 -10.59
N TYR A 385 -19.25 15.78 -9.87
CA TYR A 385 -19.10 15.66 -8.41
C TYR A 385 -17.65 15.34 -8.01
N PHE A 386 -17.01 14.37 -8.67
CA PHE A 386 -15.63 13.98 -8.38
C PHE A 386 -14.64 15.13 -8.65
N ARG A 387 -14.81 15.86 -9.75
CA ARG A 387 -14.05 17.06 -10.07
C ARG A 387 -14.16 18.10 -8.94
N ASP A 388 -15.38 18.41 -8.53
CA ASP A 388 -15.66 19.44 -7.52
C ASP A 388 -15.14 19.03 -6.16
N ARG A 389 -15.35 17.77 -5.76
CA ARG A 389 -14.88 17.19 -4.50
C ARG A 389 -13.36 17.35 -4.32
N PHE A 390 -12.60 17.22 -5.39
CA PHE A 390 -11.14 17.33 -5.38
C PHE A 390 -10.61 18.63 -5.97
N SER A 391 -11.48 19.58 -6.30
CA SER A 391 -11.12 20.88 -6.85
C SER A 391 -10.21 20.79 -8.08
N VAL A 392 -10.53 19.85 -8.99
CA VAL A 392 -9.77 19.67 -10.22
C VAL A 392 -10.07 20.84 -11.18
N PRO A 393 -9.08 21.62 -11.66
CA PRO A 393 -9.30 22.87 -12.37
C PRO A 393 -9.62 22.65 -13.86
N ILE A 394 -10.80 22.09 -14.17
CA ILE A 394 -11.27 21.79 -15.53
C ILE A 394 -12.72 22.21 -15.72
N SER A 395 -13.10 22.49 -16.97
CA SER A 395 -14.48 22.83 -17.34
C SER A 395 -15.43 21.62 -17.22
N ASP A 396 -16.73 21.88 -17.26
CA ASP A 396 -17.75 20.82 -17.24
C ASP A 396 -17.61 19.89 -18.45
N GLU A 397 -17.35 20.43 -19.65
CA GLU A 397 -17.16 19.66 -20.87
C GLU A 397 -15.91 18.77 -20.78
N GLU A 398 -14.81 19.31 -20.28
CA GLU A 398 -13.58 18.53 -20.06
C GLU A 398 -13.78 17.43 -19.04
N ALA A 399 -14.54 17.70 -17.97
CA ALA A 399 -14.86 16.71 -16.97
C ALA A 399 -15.71 15.57 -17.54
N LYS A 400 -16.82 15.87 -18.22
CA LYS A 400 -17.68 14.87 -18.89
C LYS A 400 -16.92 14.06 -19.94
N GLY A 401 -15.94 14.70 -20.63
CA GLY A 401 -15.05 14.07 -21.59
C GLY A 401 -13.92 13.22 -20.95
N ALA A 402 -13.82 13.19 -19.62
CA ALA A 402 -12.71 12.54 -18.91
C ALA A 402 -11.33 12.97 -19.41
N LYS A 403 -11.13 14.29 -19.62
CA LYS A 403 -9.88 14.82 -20.15
C LYS A 403 -8.76 14.63 -19.13
N PHE A 404 -7.64 14.06 -19.57
CA PHE A 404 -6.46 13.94 -18.74
C PHE A 404 -5.85 15.30 -18.42
N GLN A 405 -5.32 15.45 -17.22
CA GLN A 405 -4.72 16.67 -16.74
C GLN A 405 -3.23 16.48 -16.51
N SER A 406 -2.45 17.50 -16.84
CA SER A 406 -1.01 17.56 -16.55
C SER A 406 -0.66 18.94 -16.02
N PHE A 407 0.47 19.06 -15.34
CA PHE A 407 1.00 20.34 -14.91
C PHE A 407 1.93 20.92 -16.00
N ASP A 408 1.90 22.24 -16.19
CA ASP A 408 2.98 22.91 -16.89
C ASP A 408 4.27 22.77 -16.07
N LYS A 409 5.39 22.58 -16.74
CA LYS A 409 6.69 22.36 -16.06
C LYS A 409 7.13 23.51 -15.17
N LYS A 410 6.55 24.70 -15.35
CA LYS A 410 6.86 25.90 -14.56
C LYS A 410 6.00 26.04 -13.30
N THR A 411 4.96 25.23 -13.12
CA THR A 411 4.09 25.30 -11.95
C THR A 411 4.79 24.77 -10.71
N ASP A 412 4.40 25.27 -9.55
CA ASP A 412 4.94 24.85 -8.27
C ASP A 412 4.64 23.37 -8.00
N GLU A 413 3.48 22.88 -8.43
CA GLU A 413 3.10 21.47 -8.31
C GLU A 413 4.06 20.56 -9.09
N TYR A 414 4.40 20.92 -10.34
CA TYR A 414 5.35 20.12 -11.13
C TYR A 414 6.75 20.13 -10.53
N GLN A 415 7.24 21.31 -10.15
CA GLN A 415 8.56 21.46 -9.54
C GLN A 415 8.66 20.70 -8.21
N TYR A 416 7.60 20.75 -7.39
CA TYR A 416 7.52 19.99 -6.16
C TYR A 416 7.52 18.48 -6.44
N LEU A 417 6.64 18.01 -7.33
CA LEU A 417 6.51 16.60 -7.71
C LEU A 417 7.85 15.99 -8.13
N VAL A 418 8.56 16.67 -9.05
CA VAL A 418 9.85 16.20 -9.57
C VAL A 418 10.94 16.35 -8.51
N GLY A 419 10.98 17.49 -7.81
CA GLY A 419 11.98 17.76 -6.78
C GLY A 419 11.96 16.74 -5.64
N GLN A 420 10.77 16.30 -5.18
CA GLN A 420 10.70 15.25 -4.16
C GLN A 420 11.23 13.91 -4.69
N ARG A 421 10.97 13.58 -5.95
CA ARG A 421 11.52 12.36 -6.54
C ARG A 421 13.04 12.44 -6.74
N GLU A 422 13.57 13.60 -7.13
CA GLU A 422 15.01 13.83 -7.23
C GLU A 422 15.72 13.66 -5.88
N LYS A 423 15.18 14.25 -4.81
CA LYS A 423 15.68 14.07 -3.42
C LYS A 423 15.73 12.61 -3.00
N LEU A 424 14.77 11.81 -3.45
CA LEU A 424 14.70 10.37 -3.16
C LEU A 424 15.39 9.49 -4.21
N GLY A 425 16.21 10.07 -5.09
CA GLY A 425 17.00 9.31 -6.07
C GLY A 425 16.25 8.89 -7.33
N GLY A 426 15.21 9.59 -7.70
CA GLY A 426 14.49 9.41 -8.96
C GLY A 426 13.14 8.73 -8.83
N SER A 427 12.45 8.65 -9.95
CA SER A 427 11.08 8.15 -10.02
C SER A 427 10.97 6.65 -9.82
N ILE A 428 9.85 6.20 -9.25
CA ILE A 428 9.41 4.82 -9.15
C ILE A 428 7.91 4.72 -9.51
N PRO A 429 7.40 3.54 -9.96
CA PRO A 429 8.12 2.30 -10.23
C PRO A 429 9.24 2.49 -11.25
N ALA A 430 10.36 1.83 -11.04
CA ALA A 430 11.43 1.74 -12.02
C ALA A 430 12.20 0.43 -11.79
N ARG A 431 12.60 -0.24 -12.85
CA ARG A 431 13.35 -1.47 -12.78
C ARG A 431 14.66 -1.34 -13.56
N ILE A 432 15.75 -1.66 -12.90
CA ILE A 432 17.05 -1.77 -13.57
C ILE A 432 17.11 -3.18 -14.20
N ASN A 433 17.07 -3.23 -15.53
CA ASN A 433 17.02 -4.49 -16.28
C ASN A 433 18.26 -4.70 -17.13
N LYS A 434 19.44 -4.43 -16.57
CA LYS A 434 20.72 -4.61 -17.25
C LYS A 434 21.72 -5.30 -16.32
N PRO A 435 21.54 -6.61 -16.00
CA PRO A 435 22.53 -7.37 -15.26
C PRO A 435 23.81 -7.50 -16.07
N ALA A 436 24.96 -7.51 -15.40
CA ALA A 436 26.21 -7.88 -16.07
C ALA A 436 26.08 -9.31 -16.59
N PRO A 437 26.52 -9.58 -17.83
CA PRO A 437 26.45 -10.92 -18.38
C PRO A 437 27.35 -11.88 -17.57
N LEU A 438 26.80 -13.01 -17.19
CA LEU A 438 27.59 -14.09 -16.60
C LEU A 438 28.40 -14.79 -17.69
N LYS A 439 29.63 -15.14 -17.36
CA LYS A 439 30.44 -16.01 -18.24
C LYS A 439 29.87 -17.41 -18.14
N VAL A 440 29.19 -17.84 -19.21
CA VAL A 440 28.63 -19.19 -19.29
C VAL A 440 29.79 -20.21 -19.33
N PRO A 441 29.78 -21.24 -18.47
CA PRO A 441 30.77 -22.31 -18.52
C PRO A 441 30.72 -23.04 -19.87
N ASP A 442 31.86 -23.60 -20.29
CA ASP A 442 31.92 -24.43 -21.45
C ASP A 442 31.16 -25.76 -21.22
N VAL A 443 30.52 -26.28 -22.25
CA VAL A 443 29.74 -27.52 -22.17
C VAL A 443 30.58 -28.72 -21.72
N SER A 444 31.87 -28.69 -21.97
CA SER A 444 32.81 -29.74 -21.57
C SER A 444 32.86 -30.01 -20.05
N ILE A 445 32.51 -29.02 -19.20
CA ILE A 445 32.44 -29.26 -17.75
C ILE A 445 31.35 -30.30 -17.37
N PHE A 446 30.41 -30.57 -18.27
CA PHE A 446 29.31 -31.51 -18.06
C PHE A 446 29.56 -32.85 -18.79
N GLU A 447 30.76 -33.11 -19.32
CA GLU A 447 31.07 -34.29 -20.10
C GLU A 447 30.72 -35.62 -19.37
N GLU A 448 30.95 -35.65 -18.04
CA GLU A 448 30.57 -36.79 -17.20
C GLU A 448 29.05 -37.06 -17.21
N LEU A 449 28.22 -36.01 -17.29
CA LEU A 449 26.76 -36.14 -17.38
C LEU A 449 26.29 -36.50 -18.78
N LEU A 450 26.94 -35.92 -19.78
CA LEU A 450 26.61 -36.14 -21.19
C LEU A 450 26.96 -37.55 -21.65
N GLY A 451 27.94 -38.17 -21.03
CA GLY A 451 28.31 -39.56 -21.27
C GLY A 451 27.25 -40.59 -20.80
N GLY A 452 26.26 -40.13 -20.04
CA GLY A 452 25.19 -40.98 -19.52
C GLY A 452 25.61 -41.88 -18.36
N THR A 453 24.73 -42.79 -17.95
CA THR A 453 24.93 -43.71 -16.81
C THR A 453 25.16 -45.15 -17.23
N GLY A 454 25.21 -45.43 -18.53
CA GLY A 454 25.23 -46.82 -19.06
C GLY A 454 23.98 -47.58 -18.61
N ASP A 455 24.17 -48.78 -18.11
CA ASP A 455 23.07 -49.63 -17.61
C ASP A 455 22.56 -49.24 -16.21
N ARG A 456 23.12 -48.22 -15.60
CA ARG A 456 22.72 -47.75 -14.26
C ARG A 456 21.55 -46.80 -14.34
N GLU A 457 20.44 -47.13 -13.68
CA GLU A 457 19.31 -46.22 -13.52
C GLU A 457 19.68 -45.02 -12.67
N ALA A 458 19.29 -43.83 -13.11
CA ALA A 458 19.44 -42.60 -12.36
C ALA A 458 18.13 -41.79 -12.39
N SER A 459 17.71 -41.32 -11.25
CA SER A 459 16.54 -40.40 -11.19
C SER A 459 16.89 -39.04 -11.77
N THR A 460 15.89 -38.36 -12.35
CA THR A 460 16.01 -36.98 -12.85
C THR A 460 16.51 -36.03 -11.74
N THR A 461 16.04 -36.21 -10.50
CA THR A 461 16.49 -35.46 -9.35
C THR A 461 17.99 -35.59 -9.11
N MET A 462 18.53 -36.84 -9.15
CA MET A 462 19.96 -37.07 -8.95
C MET A 462 20.81 -36.52 -10.09
N SER A 463 20.32 -36.57 -11.31
CA SER A 463 20.98 -35.94 -12.45
C SER A 463 21.04 -34.44 -12.33
N PHE A 464 19.95 -33.80 -11.84
CA PHE A 464 19.92 -32.35 -11.54
C PHE A 464 20.87 -31.98 -10.40
N VAL A 465 20.90 -32.76 -9.29
CA VAL A 465 21.84 -32.54 -8.18
C VAL A 465 23.30 -32.60 -8.66
N ARG A 466 23.65 -33.56 -9.53
CA ARG A 466 24.99 -33.60 -10.10
C ARG A 466 25.31 -32.41 -10.98
N LEU A 467 24.37 -31.97 -11.81
CA LEU A 467 24.52 -30.77 -12.62
C LEU A 467 24.80 -29.54 -11.72
N LEU A 468 24.01 -29.35 -10.67
CA LEU A 468 24.23 -28.27 -9.69
C LEU A 468 25.60 -28.39 -9.00
N SER A 469 26.03 -29.62 -8.64
CA SER A 469 27.34 -29.85 -8.04
C SER A 469 28.50 -29.48 -8.95
N ILE A 470 28.34 -29.63 -10.25
CA ILE A 470 29.34 -29.19 -11.24
C ILE A 470 29.36 -27.68 -11.34
N LEU A 471 28.18 -27.05 -11.45
CA LEU A 471 28.04 -25.60 -11.52
C LEU A 471 28.60 -24.89 -10.29
N THR A 472 28.36 -25.40 -9.09
CA THR A 472 28.88 -24.81 -7.84
C THR A 472 30.41 -24.88 -7.73
N LYS A 473 31.05 -25.78 -8.46
CA LYS A 473 32.53 -25.89 -8.53
C LYS A 473 33.15 -24.99 -9.60
N ASP A 474 32.37 -24.49 -10.54
CA ASP A 474 32.87 -23.60 -11.58
C ASP A 474 33.30 -22.27 -10.99
N LYS A 475 34.49 -21.77 -11.36
CA LYS A 475 35.08 -20.55 -10.80
C LYS A 475 34.38 -19.26 -11.20
N SER A 476 33.63 -19.29 -12.31
CA SER A 476 32.95 -18.08 -12.83
C SER A 476 31.53 -17.95 -12.32
N ILE A 477 30.78 -19.06 -12.22
CA ILE A 477 29.35 -19.04 -11.89
C ILE A 477 29.04 -19.64 -10.52
N GLY A 478 29.91 -20.52 -10.00
CA GLY A 478 29.63 -21.27 -8.79
C GLY A 478 29.44 -20.45 -7.50
N LYS A 479 29.84 -19.19 -7.51
CA LYS A 479 29.60 -18.25 -6.40
C LYS A 479 28.24 -17.54 -6.47
N HIS A 480 27.54 -17.61 -7.59
CA HIS A 480 26.23 -17.00 -7.86
C HIS A 480 25.10 -18.01 -7.63
#